data_fc4b36a21fa71be29874f4f859129f72
#
_entry.id   fc4b36a21fa71be29874f4f859129f72
#
_cell.length_a   1.000
_cell.length_b   1.000
_cell.length_c   1.000
_cell.angle_alpha   90.00
_cell.angle_beta   90.00
_cell.angle_gamma   90.00
#
_symmetry.space_group_name_H-M   'P 1'
#
loop_
_entity.id
_entity.type
_entity.pdbx_description
1 polymer ?
#
loop_
_entity_poly.entity_id
_entity_poly.type
_entity_poly.pdbx_seq_one_letter_code
_entity_poly.pdbx_strand_id
1 'polypeptide(L)'
;MRNYNDLTDAEMERLLPIFKGIITVLESEEYDSIEVSMINVGPKDVIDILDVLGYEREDEWNTNGWEQDTWYYFDKPAAKSLCLFYCGFTGKILLSLKDE
;
A
#
# COMPACT_ATOMS: atom_id res chain seq x y z
N MET A 1 10.78 -21.83 1.85
CA MET A 1 11.30 -21.13 3.06
C MET A 1 10.88 -19.67 3.02
N ARG A 2 10.35 -19.20 4.11
CA ARG A 2 9.92 -17.82 4.20
C ARG A 2 11.12 -16.88 4.18
N ASN A 3 11.00 -15.81 3.38
CA ASN A 3 11.96 -14.72 3.40
C ASN A 3 11.72 -13.94 4.71
N TYR A 4 12.75 -13.56 5.42
CA TYR A 4 12.55 -12.92 6.70
C TYR A 4 11.93 -11.52 6.60
N ASN A 5 11.84 -10.98 5.39
CA ASN A 5 11.12 -9.72 5.14
C ASN A 5 9.62 -9.93 4.90
N ASP A 6 9.18 -11.17 4.80
CA ASP A 6 7.77 -11.46 4.57
C ASP A 6 6.98 -11.40 5.88
N LEU A 7 5.72 -10.99 5.78
CA LEU A 7 4.84 -10.98 6.93
C LEU A 7 4.50 -12.42 7.35
N THR A 8 4.45 -12.64 8.65
CA THR A 8 3.91 -13.91 9.17
C THR A 8 2.41 -13.92 9.02
N ASP A 9 1.80 -15.11 9.12
CA ASP A 9 0.35 -15.24 9.08
C ASP A 9 -0.31 -14.43 10.20
N ALA A 10 0.29 -14.43 11.39
CA ALA A 10 -0.23 -13.68 12.54
C ALA A 10 -0.15 -12.16 12.29
N GLU A 11 0.93 -11.69 11.68
CA GLU A 11 1.07 -10.27 11.32
C GLU A 11 0.05 -9.87 10.25
N MET A 12 -0.11 -10.70 9.23
CA MET A 12 -1.09 -10.46 8.17
C MET A 12 -2.50 -10.39 8.76
N GLU A 13 -2.86 -11.34 9.61
CA GLU A 13 -4.17 -11.39 10.26
C GLU A 13 -4.45 -10.14 11.10
N ARG A 14 -3.43 -9.61 11.75
CA ARG A 14 -3.56 -8.39 12.54
C ARG A 14 -3.68 -7.15 11.67
N LEU A 15 -2.96 -7.11 10.55
CA LEU A 15 -2.91 -5.93 9.69
C LEU A 15 -4.10 -5.82 8.73
N LEU A 16 -4.69 -6.92 8.33
CA LEU A 16 -5.81 -6.89 7.40
C LEU A 16 -6.96 -5.97 7.84
N PRO A 17 -7.48 -6.07 9.09
CA PRO A 17 -8.56 -5.16 9.49
C PRO A 17 -8.14 -3.70 9.55
N ILE A 18 -6.87 -3.42 9.86
CA ILE A 18 -6.34 -2.07 9.88
C ILE A 18 -6.39 -1.48 8.46
N PHE A 19 -5.91 -2.23 7.47
CA PHE A 19 -5.91 -1.75 6.09
C PHE A 19 -7.32 -1.66 5.50
N LYS A 20 -8.21 -2.54 5.89
CA LYS A 20 -9.63 -2.41 5.50
C LYS A 20 -10.21 -1.09 6.00
N GLY A 21 -9.88 -0.71 7.23
CA GLY A 21 -10.32 0.56 7.79
C GLY A 21 -9.74 1.76 7.05
N ILE A 22 -8.44 1.70 6.71
CA ILE A 22 -7.77 2.75 5.96
C ILE A 22 -8.43 2.93 4.59
N ILE A 23 -8.71 1.84 3.90
CA ILE A 23 -9.35 1.87 2.58
C ILE A 23 -10.75 2.46 2.69
N THR A 24 -11.51 2.07 3.71
CA THR A 24 -12.85 2.61 3.92
C THR A 24 -12.82 4.12 4.10
N VAL A 25 -11.87 4.64 4.87
CA VAL A 25 -11.70 6.08 5.08
C VAL A 25 -11.33 6.78 3.78
N LEU A 26 -10.44 6.19 2.98
CA LEU A 26 -10.07 6.76 1.69
C LEU A 26 -11.25 6.78 0.73
N GLU A 27 -12.05 5.71 0.70
CA GLU A 27 -13.21 5.62 -0.18
C GLU A 27 -14.30 6.63 0.18
N SER A 28 -14.35 7.07 1.44
CA SER A 28 -15.27 8.13 1.86
C SER A 28 -14.86 9.51 1.36
N GLU A 29 -13.66 9.63 0.83
CA GLU A 29 -13.09 10.88 0.29
C GLU A 29 -12.93 11.99 1.32
N GLU A 30 -12.87 11.64 2.60
CA GLU A 30 -12.63 12.61 3.67
C GLU A 30 -11.18 13.07 3.72
N TYR A 31 -10.26 12.23 3.24
CA TYR A 31 -8.82 12.50 3.24
C TYR A 31 -8.24 12.21 1.88
N ASP A 32 -7.30 13.04 1.45
CA ASP A 32 -6.63 12.86 0.17
C ASP A 32 -5.64 11.69 0.21
N SER A 33 -5.01 11.49 1.36
CA SER A 33 -4.07 10.39 1.55
C SER A 33 -3.94 10.07 3.03
N ILE A 34 -3.47 8.85 3.31
CA ILE A 34 -3.21 8.40 4.69
C ILE A 34 -1.79 7.87 4.72
N GLU A 35 -0.98 8.36 5.66
CA GLU A 35 0.36 7.87 5.85
C GLU A 35 0.32 6.54 6.61
N VAL A 36 0.98 5.54 6.05
CA VAL A 36 1.06 4.20 6.64
C VAL A 36 2.53 3.95 6.99
N SER A 37 2.96 4.48 8.14
CA SER A 37 4.34 4.33 8.59
C SER A 37 4.36 3.49 9.85
N MET A 38 4.54 2.20 9.68
CA MET A 38 4.58 1.24 10.78
C MET A 38 5.95 0.59 10.84
N ILE A 39 6.40 0.29 12.05
CA ILE A 39 7.65 -0.41 12.25
C ILE A 39 7.56 -1.79 11.60
N ASN A 40 8.57 -2.14 10.81
CA ASN A 40 8.69 -3.43 10.13
C ASN A 40 7.66 -3.68 9.03
N VAL A 41 6.98 -2.63 8.57
CA VAL A 41 6.09 -2.73 7.41
C VAL A 41 6.65 -1.87 6.29
N GLY A 42 7.08 -2.50 5.22
CA GLY A 42 7.59 -1.83 4.04
C GLY A 42 6.56 -1.81 2.91
N PRO A 43 6.91 -1.19 1.78
CA PRO A 43 5.98 -1.12 0.65
C PRO A 43 5.60 -2.51 0.10
N LYS A 44 6.53 -3.46 0.12
CA LYS A 44 6.24 -4.82 -0.32
C LYS A 44 5.16 -5.48 0.56
N ASP A 45 5.22 -5.22 1.86
CA ASP A 45 4.24 -5.77 2.80
C ASP A 45 2.85 -5.21 2.53
N VAL A 46 2.77 -3.91 2.23
CA VAL A 46 1.50 -3.26 1.89
C VAL A 46 0.95 -3.84 0.60
N ILE A 47 1.80 -4.08 -0.39
CA ILE A 47 1.40 -4.72 -1.64
C ILE A 47 0.79 -6.09 -1.37
N ASP A 48 1.43 -6.89 -0.52
CA ASP A 48 0.94 -8.22 -0.17
C ASP A 48 -0.42 -8.15 0.55
N ILE A 49 -0.58 -7.19 1.45
CA ILE A 49 -1.84 -6.97 2.16
C ILE A 49 -2.96 -6.61 1.18
N LEU A 50 -2.68 -5.69 0.25
CA LEU A 50 -3.66 -5.29 -0.75
C LEU A 50 -4.03 -6.44 -1.68
N ASP A 51 -3.06 -7.29 -2.02
CA ASP A 51 -3.31 -8.48 -2.83
C ASP A 51 -4.29 -9.42 -2.12
N VAL A 52 -4.08 -9.66 -0.83
CA VAL A 52 -4.98 -10.50 -0.03
C VAL A 52 -6.39 -9.90 0.02
N LEU A 53 -6.49 -8.57 0.02
CA LEU A 53 -7.78 -7.86 0.04
C LEU A 53 -8.46 -7.84 -1.34
N GLY A 54 -7.83 -8.39 -2.36
CA GLY A 54 -8.43 -8.53 -3.67
C GLY A 54 -8.01 -7.48 -4.69
N TYR A 55 -7.04 -6.63 -4.35
CA TYR A 55 -6.51 -5.64 -5.28
C TYR A 55 -5.43 -6.23 -6.16
N GLU A 56 -5.46 -5.93 -7.45
CA GLU A 56 -4.42 -6.34 -8.38
C GLU A 56 -3.50 -5.15 -8.64
N ARG A 57 -2.20 -5.38 -8.60
CA ARG A 57 -1.23 -4.34 -8.93
C ARG A 57 -1.22 -4.13 -10.43
N GLU A 58 -1.50 -2.89 -10.84
CA GLU A 58 -1.61 -2.52 -12.24
C GLU A 58 -0.27 -2.06 -12.80
N ASP A 59 0.30 -1.04 -12.19
CA ASP A 59 1.52 -0.40 -12.65
C ASP A 59 2.48 -0.11 -11.51
N GLU A 60 3.75 -0.02 -11.88
CA GLU A 60 4.79 0.45 -10.99
C GLU A 60 5.57 1.54 -11.73
N TRP A 61 5.79 2.66 -11.09
CA TRP A 61 6.51 3.75 -11.69
C TRP A 61 7.53 4.32 -10.71
N ASN A 62 8.79 4.43 -11.15
CA ASN A 62 9.89 4.89 -10.33
C ASN A 62 10.51 6.14 -10.91
N THR A 63 10.91 7.08 -10.04
CA THR A 63 11.78 8.15 -10.46
C THR A 63 13.21 7.61 -10.54
N ASN A 64 13.98 8.11 -11.49
CA ASN A 64 15.38 7.73 -11.60
C ASN A 64 16.19 8.49 -10.56
N GLY A 65 17.17 7.80 -9.99
CA GLY A 65 18.07 8.41 -9.03
C GLY A 65 18.41 7.43 -7.92
N TRP A 66 19.29 7.86 -7.05
CA TRP A 66 19.70 7.02 -5.92
C TRP A 66 18.72 7.06 -4.76
N GLU A 67 17.79 7.99 -4.79
CA GLU A 67 16.68 8.06 -3.85
C GLU A 67 15.40 7.90 -4.65
N GLN A 68 14.98 6.68 -4.87
CA GLN A 68 13.86 6.39 -5.75
C GLN A 68 12.53 6.55 -5.03
N ASP A 69 11.67 7.38 -5.61
CA ASP A 69 10.27 7.43 -5.23
C ASP A 69 9.52 6.47 -6.16
N THR A 70 8.62 5.70 -5.61
CA THR A 70 7.91 4.67 -6.35
C THR A 70 6.41 4.84 -6.16
N TRP A 71 5.68 4.73 -7.26
CA TRP A 71 4.22 4.73 -7.26
C TRP A 71 3.74 3.38 -7.73
N TYR A 72 2.82 2.77 -6.95
CA TYR A 72 2.19 1.51 -7.30
C TYR A 72 0.69 1.77 -7.43
N TYR A 73 0.07 1.21 -8.46
CA TYR A 73 -1.35 1.38 -8.72
C TYR A 73 -2.08 0.06 -8.58
N PHE A 74 -3.25 0.10 -7.97
CA PHE A 74 -4.01 -1.10 -7.64
C PHE A 74 -5.45 -0.96 -8.06
N ASP A 75 -6.00 -1.99 -8.67
CA ASP A 75 -7.40 -2.06 -9.08
C ASP A 75 -8.09 -3.23 -8.40
N LYS A 76 -9.36 -3.02 -8.12
CA LYS A 76 -10.22 -4.07 -7.60
C LYS A 76 -11.60 -3.90 -8.23
N PRO A 77 -12.25 -5.00 -8.72
CA PRO A 77 -13.59 -4.89 -9.29
C PRO A 77 -14.59 -4.28 -8.30
N ALA A 78 -15.42 -3.38 -8.81
CA ALA A 78 -16.46 -2.69 -8.04
C ALA A 78 -15.93 -1.83 -6.88
N ALA A 79 -14.65 -1.48 -6.91
CA ALA A 79 -14.04 -0.61 -5.89
C ALA A 79 -13.22 0.48 -6.58
N LYS A 80 -12.91 1.52 -5.83
CA LYS A 80 -12.07 2.61 -6.33
C LYS A 80 -10.62 2.15 -6.38
N SER A 81 -9.90 2.60 -7.40
CA SER A 81 -8.48 2.26 -7.55
C SER A 81 -7.65 2.99 -6.51
N LEU A 82 -6.57 2.36 -6.08
CA LEU A 82 -5.68 2.90 -5.06
C LEU A 82 -4.31 3.21 -5.65
N CYS A 83 -3.63 4.17 -5.03
CA CYS A 83 -2.25 4.50 -5.30
C CYS A 83 -1.44 4.38 -4.01
N LEU A 84 -0.34 3.64 -4.07
CA LEU A 84 0.62 3.58 -2.98
C LEU A 84 1.87 4.35 -3.41
N PHE A 85 2.22 5.37 -2.66
CA PHE A 85 3.44 6.13 -2.90
C PHE A 85 4.47 5.78 -1.82
N TYR A 86 5.64 5.37 -2.24
CA TYR A 86 6.76 5.12 -1.36
C TYR A 86 7.86 6.14 -1.63
N CYS A 87 8.22 6.90 -0.61
CA CYS A 87 9.30 7.86 -0.70
C CYS A 87 10.61 7.18 -0.30
N GLY A 88 11.51 6.98 -1.27
CA GLY A 88 12.77 6.29 -1.02
C GLY A 88 13.70 7.04 -0.08
N PHE A 89 13.57 8.35 -0.01
CA PHE A 89 14.41 9.17 0.85
C PHE A 89 14.01 9.06 2.33
N THR A 90 12.71 9.14 2.63
CA THR A 90 12.23 9.17 4.02
C THR A 90 11.70 7.81 4.49
N GLY A 91 11.42 6.90 3.56
CA GLY A 91 10.78 5.64 3.88
C GLY A 91 9.29 5.76 4.16
N LYS A 92 8.70 6.92 3.90
CA LYS A 92 7.26 7.11 4.13
C LYS A 92 6.43 6.39 3.08
N ILE A 93 5.32 5.84 3.52
CA ILE A 93 4.36 5.15 2.67
C ILE A 93 3.04 5.90 2.76
N LEU A 94 2.50 6.31 1.62
CA LEU A 94 1.21 7.00 1.56
C LEU A 94 0.24 6.19 0.71
N LEU A 95 -0.96 6.00 1.21
CA LEU A 95 -2.06 5.41 0.44
C LEU A 95 -3.06 6.50 0.09
N SER A 96 -3.52 6.49 -1.14
CA SER A 96 -4.54 7.43 -1.61
C SER A 96 -5.39 6.75 -2.67
N LEU A 97 -6.51 7.39 -3.03
CA LEU A 97 -7.25 6.95 -4.19
C LEU A 97 -6.47 7.37 -5.45
N LYS A 98 -6.50 6.51 -6.46
CA LYS A 98 -5.86 6.84 -7.72
C LYS A 98 -6.68 7.92 -8.44
N ASP A 99 -6.04 9.00 -8.82
CA ASP A 99 -6.69 10.04 -9.62
C ASP A 99 -6.93 9.54 -11.03
N GLU A 100 -8.09 9.86 -11.56
CA GLU A 100 -8.44 9.51 -12.93
C GLU A 100 -8.08 10.61 -13.92
#